data_aec677d5662a3dc56fe7526eedb2cf79
#
_entry.id   aec677d5662a3dc56fe7526eedb2cf79
#
_cell.length_a   1.000
_cell.length_b   1.000
_cell.length_c   1.000
_cell.angle_alpha   90.00
_cell.angle_beta   90.00
_cell.angle_gamma   90.00
#
_symmetry.space_group_name_H-M   'P 1'
#
loop_
_entity.id
_entity.type
_entity.pdbx_description
1 polymer ?
#
loop_
_entity_poly.entity_id
_entity_poly.type
_entity_poly.pdbx_seq_one_letter_code
_entity_poly.pdbx_strand_id
1 'polypeptide(L)'
;MLECFAECYADFRHRVGTARGVWQCWCDACSRIDVLDLKFILHAGPFVIQEIAGARELVGPEVVMAHRLLKSGAAELVGHGAYALATAAAADRLDLPTESAVPIVETYEHYPPISAHVFALRAPSV
;
A
#
# COMPACT_ATOMS: atom_id res chain seq x y z
N MET A 1 9.29 -7.11 8.92
CA MET A 1 8.22 -6.21 8.48
C MET A 1 7.48 -6.71 7.25
N LEU A 2 8.17 -7.17 6.22
CA LEU A 2 7.48 -7.69 5.03
C LEU A 2 6.61 -8.91 5.35
N GLU A 3 7.02 -9.73 6.28
CA GLU A 3 6.23 -10.87 6.75
C GLU A 3 4.91 -10.42 7.37
N CYS A 4 4.92 -9.31 8.09
CA CYS A 4 3.71 -8.74 8.67
C CYS A 4 2.72 -8.34 7.57
N PHE A 5 3.21 -7.75 6.49
CA PHE A 5 2.34 -7.40 5.36
C PHE A 5 1.76 -8.63 4.68
N ALA A 6 2.57 -9.69 4.54
CA ALA A 6 2.10 -10.95 3.98
C ALA A 6 1.01 -11.57 4.85
N GLU A 7 1.18 -11.54 6.17
CA GLU A 7 0.18 -12.02 7.11
C GLU A 7 -1.10 -11.20 7.05
N CYS A 8 -0.98 -9.87 6.98
CA CYS A 8 -2.15 -9.00 6.82
C CYS A 8 -2.88 -9.29 5.51
N TYR A 9 -2.14 -9.51 4.44
CA TYR A 9 -2.74 -9.84 3.16
C TYR A 9 -3.47 -11.17 3.19
N ALA A 10 -2.88 -12.18 3.82
CA ALA A 10 -3.51 -13.48 3.97
C ALA A 10 -4.83 -13.38 4.76
N ASP A 11 -4.81 -12.62 5.86
CA ASP A 11 -6.01 -12.39 6.66
C ASP A 11 -7.07 -11.63 5.87
N PHE A 12 -6.66 -10.62 5.10
CA PHE A 12 -7.57 -9.86 4.25
C PHE A 12 -8.25 -10.77 3.23
N ARG A 13 -7.48 -11.60 2.53
CA ARG A 13 -8.03 -12.54 1.53
C ARG A 13 -8.99 -13.54 2.16
N HIS A 14 -8.69 -14.01 3.35
CA HIS A 14 -9.58 -14.90 4.09
C HIS A 14 -10.90 -14.19 4.42
N ARG A 15 -10.84 -12.96 4.91
CA ARG A 15 -12.03 -12.18 5.26
C ARG A 15 -12.87 -11.84 4.05
N VAL A 16 -12.25 -11.52 2.92
CA VAL A 16 -12.96 -11.29 1.66
C VAL A 16 -13.71 -12.54 1.23
N GLY A 17 -13.06 -13.70 1.31
CA GLY A 17 -13.69 -14.98 0.98
C GLY A 17 -14.88 -15.30 1.88
N THR A 18 -14.75 -15.04 3.18
CA THR A 18 -15.84 -15.22 4.14
C THR A 18 -17.00 -14.27 3.86
N ALA A 19 -16.70 -13.00 3.61
CA ALA A 19 -17.74 -12.01 3.31
C ALA A 19 -18.48 -12.38 2.02
N ARG A 20 -17.76 -12.83 1.00
CA ARG A 20 -18.35 -13.27 -0.26
C ARG A 20 -19.36 -14.41 -0.05
N GLY A 21 -19.04 -15.35 0.85
CA GLY A 21 -19.89 -16.50 1.13
C GLY A 21 -21.17 -16.16 1.88
N VAL A 22 -21.19 -15.06 2.66
CA VAL A 22 -22.36 -14.69 3.47
C VAL A 22 -23.03 -13.41 3.00
N TRP A 23 -22.50 -12.75 1.99
CA TRP A 23 -22.98 -11.46 1.51
C TRP A 23 -24.30 -11.62 0.77
N GLN A 24 -25.29 -10.82 1.13
CA GLN A 24 -26.64 -10.89 0.55
C GLN A 24 -26.95 -9.74 -0.40
N CYS A 25 -26.06 -8.78 -0.55
CA CYS A 25 -26.24 -7.66 -1.46
C CYS A 25 -25.67 -8.01 -2.83
N TRP A 26 -26.46 -7.78 -3.87
CA TRP A 26 -26.08 -8.09 -5.26
C TRP A 26 -25.82 -6.83 -6.09
N CYS A 27 -25.54 -5.69 -5.45
CA CYS A 27 -25.15 -4.47 -6.16
C CYS A 27 -23.79 -4.66 -6.83
N ASP A 28 -23.44 -3.76 -7.76
CA ASP A 28 -22.20 -3.84 -8.52
C ASP A 28 -20.97 -3.84 -7.61
N ALA A 29 -20.97 -2.98 -6.59
CA ALA A 29 -19.86 -2.91 -5.64
C ALA A 29 -19.72 -4.19 -4.81
N CYS A 30 -20.83 -4.75 -4.33
CA CYS A 30 -20.81 -5.96 -3.51
C CYS A 30 -20.43 -7.20 -4.32
N SER A 31 -20.84 -7.26 -5.59
CA SER A 31 -20.50 -8.39 -6.45
C SER A 31 -19.01 -8.42 -6.82
N ARG A 32 -18.30 -7.29 -6.61
CA ARG A 32 -16.86 -7.16 -6.89
C ARG A 32 -15.98 -7.23 -5.68
N ILE A 33 -16.50 -7.64 -4.53
CA ILE A 33 -15.70 -7.63 -3.29
C ILE A 33 -14.48 -8.53 -3.38
N ASP A 34 -14.55 -9.60 -4.17
CA ASP A 34 -13.45 -10.55 -4.35
C ASP A 34 -12.30 -10.02 -5.23
N VAL A 35 -12.51 -8.91 -5.96
CA VAL A 35 -11.42 -8.27 -6.72
C VAL A 35 -10.70 -7.18 -5.93
N LEU A 36 -11.13 -6.89 -4.71
CA LEU A 36 -10.44 -5.96 -3.85
C LEU A 36 -9.08 -6.50 -3.45
N ASP A 37 -8.12 -5.62 -3.36
CA ASP A 37 -6.77 -6.00 -2.97
C ASP A 37 -6.14 -4.96 -2.05
N LEU A 38 -5.04 -5.33 -1.39
CA LEU A 38 -4.35 -4.46 -0.45
C LEU A 38 -3.13 -3.82 -1.08
N LYS A 39 -2.91 -2.57 -0.70
CA LYS A 39 -1.70 -1.82 -1.03
C LYS A 39 -1.11 -1.27 0.26
N PHE A 40 0.18 -1.45 0.45
CA PHE A 40 0.90 -0.87 1.57
C PHE A 40 1.87 0.17 1.05
N ILE A 41 1.80 1.37 1.60
CA ILE A 41 2.72 2.45 1.25
C ILE A 41 3.54 2.79 2.48
N LEU A 42 4.86 2.71 2.34
CA LEU A 42 5.82 3.06 3.38
C LEU A 42 6.63 4.26 2.91
N HIS A 43 6.56 5.33 3.65
CA HIS A 43 7.32 6.53 3.37
C HIS A 43 7.83 7.11 4.68
N ALA A 44 9.05 7.64 4.66
CA ALA A 44 9.67 8.26 5.83
C ALA A 44 9.94 9.73 5.53
N GLY A 45 9.58 10.58 6.47
CA GLY A 45 9.82 12.01 6.37
C GLY A 45 9.19 12.74 7.54
N PRO A 46 9.51 14.03 7.71
CA PRO A 46 8.92 14.83 8.78
C PRO A 46 7.44 15.09 8.53
N PHE A 47 6.69 15.17 9.60
CA PHE A 47 5.27 15.52 9.55
C PHE A 47 4.90 16.30 10.81
N VAL A 48 3.76 16.97 10.75
CA VAL A 48 3.18 17.69 11.89
C VAL A 48 1.88 17.00 12.27
N ILE A 49 1.67 16.82 13.58
CA ILE A 49 0.38 16.35 14.09
C ILE A 49 -0.45 17.59 14.40
N GLN A 50 -1.63 17.67 13.80
CA GLN A 50 -2.54 18.78 14.00
C GLN A 50 -3.88 18.26 14.50
N GLU A 51 -4.48 18.96 15.43
CA GLU A 51 -5.81 18.62 15.93
C GLU A 51 -6.85 19.47 15.19
N ILE A 52 -7.73 18.79 14.45
CA ILE A 52 -8.78 19.43 13.66
C ILE A 52 -10.11 18.81 14.07
N ALA A 53 -11.03 19.65 14.56
CA ALA A 53 -12.37 19.23 14.98
C ALA A 53 -12.37 18.04 15.95
N GLY A 54 -11.41 17.99 16.86
CA GLY A 54 -11.27 16.95 17.87
C GLY A 54 -10.55 15.69 17.39
N ALA A 55 -10.13 15.63 16.13
CA ALA A 55 -9.39 14.50 15.58
C ALA A 55 -7.92 14.88 15.33
N ARG A 56 -7.00 13.95 15.55
CA ARG A 56 -5.59 14.12 15.24
C ARG A 56 -5.34 13.76 13.79
N GLU A 57 -4.66 14.67 13.09
CA GLU A 57 -4.32 14.46 11.70
C GLU A 57 -2.84 14.70 11.45
N LEU A 58 -2.27 13.92 10.53
CA LEU A 58 -0.91 14.12 10.06
C LEU A 58 -0.94 15.11 8.89
N VAL A 59 -0.08 16.12 8.95
CA VAL A 59 -0.04 17.18 7.95
C VAL A 59 1.41 17.39 7.51
N GLY A 60 1.60 17.65 6.23
CA GLY A 60 2.89 18.00 5.67
C GLY A 60 3.09 17.48 4.26
N PRO A 61 4.14 17.96 3.56
CA PRO A 61 4.42 17.54 2.19
C PRO A 61 4.66 16.03 2.07
N GLU A 62 5.30 15.43 3.07
CA GLU A 62 5.60 14.00 3.06
C GLU A 62 4.34 13.16 3.24
N VAL A 63 3.34 13.67 3.96
CA VAL A 63 2.05 13.02 4.11
C VAL A 63 1.29 13.06 2.78
N VAL A 64 1.32 14.18 2.09
CA VAL A 64 0.73 14.32 0.75
C VAL A 64 1.40 13.35 -0.22
N MET A 65 2.73 13.26 -0.16
CA MET A 65 3.49 12.35 -1.01
C MET A 65 3.06 10.90 -0.80
N ALA A 66 2.92 10.46 0.45
CA ALA A 66 2.50 9.10 0.76
C ALA A 66 1.13 8.80 0.12
N HIS A 67 0.21 9.75 0.15
CA HIS A 67 -1.10 9.57 -0.48
C HIS A 67 -1.01 9.52 -2.01
N ARG A 68 -0.12 10.31 -2.61
CA ARG A 68 0.06 10.29 -4.07
C ARG A 68 0.62 8.95 -4.54
N LEU A 69 1.49 8.33 -3.75
CA LEU A 69 2.08 7.04 -4.09
C LEU A 69 1.06 5.91 -4.19
N LEU A 70 -0.13 6.08 -3.60
CA LEU A 70 -1.23 5.13 -3.77
C LEU A 70 -1.68 5.02 -5.24
N LYS A 71 -1.43 6.04 -6.04
CA LYS A 71 -1.79 6.08 -7.46
C LYS A 71 -0.57 5.91 -8.37
N SER A 72 0.49 5.29 -7.85
CA SER A 72 1.69 5.03 -8.63
C SER A 72 1.49 3.92 -9.66
N GLY A 73 2.48 3.71 -10.51
CA GLY A 73 2.48 2.60 -11.47
C GLY A 73 2.87 1.26 -10.88
N ALA A 74 2.88 1.13 -9.55
CA ALA A 74 3.34 -0.10 -8.89
C ALA A 74 2.45 -1.31 -9.20
N ALA A 75 1.16 -1.12 -9.34
CA ALA A 75 0.23 -2.21 -9.64
C ALA A 75 0.58 -2.91 -10.95
N GLU A 76 0.93 -2.15 -11.98
CA GLU A 76 1.29 -2.71 -13.29
C GLU A 76 2.58 -3.52 -13.21
N LEU A 77 3.53 -3.10 -12.37
CA LEU A 77 4.80 -3.79 -12.21
C LEU A 77 4.66 -5.16 -11.57
N VAL A 78 3.66 -5.35 -10.72
CA VAL A 78 3.45 -6.62 -10.03
C VAL A 78 2.26 -7.42 -10.57
N GLY A 79 1.74 -7.04 -11.73
CA GLY A 79 0.64 -7.75 -12.37
C GLY A 79 -0.72 -7.53 -11.73
N HIS A 80 -0.93 -6.34 -11.18
CA HIS A 80 -2.20 -5.91 -10.56
C HIS A 80 -2.58 -6.69 -9.29
N GLY A 81 -1.62 -7.33 -8.63
CA GLY A 81 -1.83 -7.95 -7.34
C GLY A 81 -1.54 -7.02 -6.17
N ALA A 82 -1.64 -7.54 -4.96
CA ALA A 82 -1.28 -6.81 -3.76
C ALA A 82 0.22 -6.51 -3.73
N TYR A 83 0.58 -5.36 -3.18
CA TYR A 83 1.98 -4.98 -3.09
C TYR A 83 2.24 -4.10 -1.87
N ALA A 84 3.52 -4.04 -1.49
CA ALA A 84 4.03 -3.04 -0.57
C ALA A 84 5.03 -2.17 -1.34
N LEU A 85 4.84 -0.86 -1.29
CA LEU A 85 5.76 0.10 -1.90
C LEU A 85 6.48 0.83 -0.78
N ALA A 86 7.81 0.77 -0.78
CA ALA A 86 8.63 1.49 0.17
C ALA A 86 9.51 2.48 -0.58
N THR A 87 9.42 3.76 -0.22
CA THR A 87 10.34 4.76 -0.77
C THR A 87 11.77 4.44 -0.32
N ALA A 88 12.76 4.94 -1.05
CA ALA A 88 14.15 4.73 -0.67
C ALA A 88 14.42 5.18 0.77
N ALA A 89 13.83 6.28 1.19
CA ALA A 89 13.96 6.76 2.57
C ALA A 89 13.39 5.76 3.59
N ALA A 90 12.23 5.19 3.30
CA ALA A 90 11.62 4.20 4.18
C ALA A 90 12.40 2.88 4.18
N ALA A 91 12.87 2.44 3.01
CA ALA A 91 13.65 1.22 2.91
C ALA A 91 14.95 1.30 3.70
N ASP A 92 15.62 2.46 3.66
CA ASP A 92 16.82 2.70 4.45
C ASP A 92 16.53 2.69 5.96
N ARG A 93 15.48 3.38 6.37
CA ARG A 93 15.10 3.45 7.78
C ARG A 93 14.75 2.11 8.38
N LEU A 94 14.09 1.27 7.60
CA LEU A 94 13.57 -0.02 8.06
C LEU A 94 14.49 -1.18 7.68
N ASP A 95 15.60 -0.89 7.02
CA ASP A 95 16.56 -1.89 6.56
C ASP A 95 15.88 -3.04 5.80
N LEU A 96 15.09 -2.68 4.81
CA LEU A 96 14.34 -3.65 4.03
C LEU A 96 15.22 -4.34 2.99
N PRO A 97 14.99 -5.64 2.70
CA PRO A 97 15.74 -6.37 1.68
C PRO A 97 15.27 -5.97 0.28
N THR A 98 15.91 -4.97 -0.31
CA THR A 98 15.50 -4.43 -1.61
C THR A 98 15.93 -5.25 -2.81
N GLU A 99 16.73 -6.29 -2.62
CA GLU A 99 17.23 -7.14 -3.71
C GLU A 99 16.11 -7.86 -4.45
N SER A 100 15.04 -8.19 -3.75
CA SER A 100 13.88 -8.89 -4.33
C SER A 100 12.79 -7.94 -4.82
N ALA A 101 12.98 -6.64 -4.66
CA ALA A 101 12.00 -5.64 -5.02
C ALA A 101 12.18 -5.15 -6.45
N VAL A 102 11.10 -4.66 -7.04
CA VAL A 102 11.15 -4.00 -8.35
C VAL A 102 11.32 -2.50 -8.12
N PRO A 103 12.38 -1.88 -8.67
CA PRO A 103 12.58 -0.45 -8.50
C PRO A 103 11.59 0.33 -9.36
N ILE A 104 11.15 1.48 -8.84
CA ILE A 104 10.29 2.39 -9.55
C ILE A 104 10.70 3.83 -9.22
N VAL A 105 10.54 4.73 -10.18
CA VAL A 105 10.72 6.16 -9.95
C VAL A 105 9.43 6.87 -10.32
N GLU A 106 8.87 7.60 -9.38
CA GLU A 106 7.66 8.38 -9.60
C GLU A 106 8.01 9.86 -9.62
N THR A 107 7.36 10.59 -10.52
CA THR A 107 7.58 12.03 -10.68
C THR A 107 6.25 12.74 -10.50
N TYR A 108 6.22 13.71 -9.59
CA TYR A 108 5.05 14.53 -9.34
C TYR A 108 5.42 16.01 -9.45
N GLU A 109 4.45 16.81 -9.86
CA GLU A 109 4.63 18.26 -9.94
C GLU A 109 5.02 18.83 -8.57
N HIS A 110 5.99 19.73 -8.56
CA HIS A 110 6.53 20.41 -7.36
C HIS A 110 7.33 19.51 -6.42
N TYR A 111 7.64 18.26 -6.82
CA TYR A 111 8.45 17.36 -6.03
C TYR A 111 9.62 16.83 -6.86
N PRO A 112 10.78 16.57 -6.23
CA PRO A 112 11.85 15.86 -6.93
C PRO A 112 11.43 14.43 -7.23
N PRO A 113 12.07 13.76 -8.19
CA PRO A 113 11.79 12.36 -8.46
C PRO A 113 11.96 11.50 -7.21
N ILE A 114 11.05 10.56 -7.01
CA ILE A 114 11.04 9.69 -5.83
C ILE A 114 11.35 8.28 -6.25
N SER A 115 12.45 7.74 -5.71
CA SER A 115 12.81 6.34 -5.91
C SER A 115 12.11 5.48 -4.86
N ALA A 116 11.60 4.35 -5.29
CA ALA A 116 10.89 3.43 -4.41
C ALA A 116 11.15 2.00 -4.85
N HIS A 117 10.79 1.07 -3.97
CA HIS A 117 10.92 -0.36 -4.21
C HIS A 117 9.55 -1.01 -4.01
N VAL A 118 9.14 -1.83 -4.98
CA VAL A 118 7.84 -2.50 -4.94
C VAL A 118 8.05 -3.98 -4.63
N PHE A 119 7.40 -4.44 -3.58
CA PHE A 119 7.42 -5.83 -3.15
C PHE A 119 6.07 -6.44 -3.46
N ALA A 120 6.04 -7.44 -4.34
CA ALA A 120 4.79 -8.17 -4.62
C ALA A 120 4.40 -9.03 -3.42
N LEU A 121 3.16 -8.94 -3.01
CA LEU A 121 2.62 -9.75 -1.94
C LEU A 121 1.78 -10.86 -2.55
N ARG A 122 1.97 -12.08 -2.05
CA ARG A 122 1.21 -13.22 -2.52
C ARG A 122 0.52 -13.87 -1.33
N ALA A 123 -0.73 -14.27 -1.55
CA ALA A 123 -1.42 -15.06 -0.55
C ALA A 123 -0.67 -16.38 -0.39
N PRO A 124 -0.55 -16.90 0.84
CA PRO A 124 0.10 -18.19 1.02
C PRO A 124 -0.64 -19.27 0.24
N SER A 125 0.11 -20.12 -0.44
CA SER A 125 -0.46 -21.26 -1.13
C SER A 125 -1.00 -22.24 -0.09
N VAL A 126 -2.20 -22.66 -0.29
CA VAL A 126 -2.83 -23.64 0.59
C VAL A 126 -2.60 -25.03 0.03
#